data_edd6f7c2f5184107bdb34ffe829b023b
#
_entry.id   edd6f7c2f5184107bdb34ffe829b023b
#
_cell.length_a   1.000
_cell.length_b   1.000
_cell.length_c   1.000
_cell.angle_alpha   90.00
_cell.angle_beta   90.00
_cell.angle_gamma   90.00
#
_symmetry.space_group_name_H-M   'P 1'
#
loop_
_entity.id
_entity.type
_entity.pdbx_description
1 polymer ?
#
loop_
_entity_poly.entity_id
_entity_poly.type
_entity_poly.pdbx_seq_one_letter_code
_entity_poly.pdbx_strand_id
1 'polypeptide(L)'
;PTFPDEPFISQDYLWHRVGQFLRPKDHVVCDMGTSCFGATRTRVPTGAHYYQQLLYGSIGWSVGAVLGVLYGAQVTDKGRVILFVGDGSLMLTMQEIATIMRYGLKPIIFVLNNDGYEIERKIHGPDRSYNNIPRLDYSLLLDFMSCTRDVRADIRSYESSHVRQEASRS
;
A
#
# COMPACT_ATOMS: atom_id res chain seq x y z
N PRO A 1 -14.43 23.19 -0.54
CA PRO A 1 -14.87 23.03 -1.92
C PRO A 1 -16.14 22.20 -1.97
N THR A 2 -17.06 22.57 -2.81
CA THR A 2 -18.24 21.77 -3.16
C THR A 2 -17.86 20.84 -4.30
N PHE A 3 -18.18 19.56 -4.19
CA PHE A 3 -17.97 18.60 -5.25
C PHE A 3 -19.32 18.24 -5.87
N PRO A 4 -19.40 18.04 -7.19
CA PRO A 4 -20.62 17.58 -7.84
C PRO A 4 -21.04 16.21 -7.29
N ASP A 5 -22.36 15.98 -7.26
CA ASP A 5 -22.91 14.67 -6.91
C ASP A 5 -22.76 13.74 -8.14
N GLU A 6 -21.65 13.00 -8.16
CA GLU A 6 -21.28 12.10 -9.25
C GLU A 6 -21.39 10.65 -8.79
N PRO A 7 -21.79 9.71 -9.67
CA PRO A 7 -21.90 8.29 -9.33
C PRO A 7 -20.55 7.59 -9.14
N PHE A 8 -19.45 8.32 -9.22
CA PHE A 8 -18.08 7.82 -9.06
C PHE A 8 -17.24 8.77 -8.19
N ILE A 9 -16.18 8.24 -7.63
CA ILE A 9 -15.21 9.01 -6.84
C ILE A 9 -14.22 9.68 -7.78
N SER A 10 -14.34 11.00 -7.98
CA SER A 10 -13.36 11.75 -8.77
C SER A 10 -12.01 11.87 -8.03
N GLN A 11 -10.91 12.03 -8.78
CA GLN A 11 -9.59 12.21 -8.19
C GLN A 11 -9.53 13.45 -7.29
N ASP A 12 -10.15 14.54 -7.67
CA ASP A 12 -10.16 15.76 -6.87
C ASP A 12 -10.90 15.58 -5.55
N TYR A 13 -12.03 14.89 -5.57
CA TYR A 13 -12.76 14.54 -4.35
C TYR A 13 -11.94 13.64 -3.44
N LEU A 14 -11.39 12.55 -4.00
CA LEU A 14 -10.59 11.57 -3.26
C LEU A 14 -9.44 12.25 -2.52
N TRP A 15 -8.61 13.00 -3.23
CA TRP A 15 -7.41 13.58 -2.64
C TRP A 15 -7.71 14.70 -1.65
N HIS A 16 -8.81 15.42 -1.84
CA HIS A 16 -9.29 16.34 -0.81
C HIS A 16 -9.68 15.59 0.47
N ARG A 17 -10.40 14.48 0.35
CA ARG A 17 -10.80 13.65 1.51
C ARG A 17 -9.59 12.98 2.17
N VAL A 18 -8.63 12.54 1.39
CA VAL A 18 -7.36 12.01 1.90
C VAL A 18 -6.66 13.05 2.78
N GLY A 19 -6.56 14.31 2.35
CA GLY A 19 -5.97 15.37 3.15
C GLY A 19 -6.67 15.60 4.51
N GLN A 20 -7.98 15.35 4.59
CA GLN A 20 -8.74 15.41 5.85
C GLN A 20 -8.58 14.15 6.71
N PHE A 21 -8.27 13.02 6.10
CA PHE A 21 -8.09 11.72 6.76
C PHE A 21 -6.72 11.57 7.42
N LEU A 22 -5.67 12.17 6.82
CA LEU A 22 -4.31 12.09 7.30
C LEU A 22 -4.13 12.78 8.66
N ARG A 23 -3.20 12.26 9.46
CA ARG A 23 -2.88 12.73 10.81
C ARG A 23 -1.38 12.97 10.96
N PRO A 24 -0.95 13.79 11.94
CA PRO A 24 0.45 13.83 12.33
C PRO A 24 0.98 12.43 12.66
N LYS A 25 2.24 12.16 12.28
CA LYS A 25 2.93 10.87 12.40
C LYS A 25 2.44 9.75 11.47
N ASP A 26 1.48 9.99 10.58
CA ASP A 26 1.16 9.01 9.54
C ASP A 26 2.35 8.80 8.62
N HIS A 27 2.57 7.56 8.23
CA HIS A 27 3.51 7.16 7.19
C HIS A 27 2.73 6.87 5.91
N VAL A 28 2.82 7.77 4.96
CA VAL A 28 2.08 7.72 3.71
C VAL A 28 2.97 7.22 2.60
N VAL A 29 2.67 6.05 2.06
CA VAL A 29 3.38 5.43 0.92
C VAL A 29 2.49 5.56 -0.32
N CYS A 30 3.02 6.16 -1.37
CA CYS A 30 2.29 6.32 -2.64
C CYS A 30 3.04 5.63 -3.78
N ASP A 31 2.38 4.68 -4.42
CA ASP A 31 2.93 4.06 -5.63
C ASP A 31 2.94 5.04 -6.80
N MET A 32 3.75 4.76 -7.79
CA MET A 32 3.82 5.57 -9.01
C MET A 32 2.51 5.49 -9.82
N GLY A 33 2.14 6.57 -10.48
CA GLY A 33 0.91 6.70 -11.24
C GLY A 33 -0.09 7.66 -10.60
N THR A 34 -1.38 7.38 -10.71
CA THR A 34 -2.45 8.27 -10.19
C THR A 34 -2.33 8.52 -8.69
N SER A 35 -1.83 7.56 -7.91
CA SER A 35 -1.57 7.72 -6.48
C SER A 35 -0.53 8.81 -6.21
N CYS A 36 0.61 8.74 -6.88
CA CYS A 36 1.70 9.69 -6.72
C CYS A 36 1.27 11.11 -7.15
N PHE A 37 0.70 11.23 -8.36
CA PHE A 37 0.30 12.54 -8.89
C PHE A 37 -0.85 13.17 -8.10
N GLY A 38 -1.80 12.37 -7.65
CA GLY A 38 -2.89 12.85 -6.81
C GLY A 38 -2.41 13.31 -5.43
N ALA A 39 -1.51 12.54 -4.81
CA ALA A 39 -0.96 12.86 -3.50
C ALA A 39 -0.17 14.19 -3.49
N THR A 40 0.42 14.61 -4.62
CA THR A 40 1.10 15.93 -4.71
C THR A 40 0.16 17.11 -4.48
N ARG A 41 -1.15 16.92 -4.63
CA ARG A 41 -2.17 17.94 -4.39
C ARG A 41 -2.75 17.88 -2.98
N THR A 42 -2.33 16.89 -2.18
CA THR A 42 -2.84 16.64 -0.84
C THR A 42 -2.00 17.35 0.19
N ARG A 43 -2.65 18.00 1.16
CA ARG A 43 -1.96 18.55 2.32
C ARG A 43 -1.59 17.41 3.26
N VAL A 44 -0.30 17.19 3.42
CA VAL A 44 0.24 16.24 4.40
C VAL A 44 0.42 16.99 5.73
N PRO A 45 -0.11 16.48 6.84
CA PRO A 45 0.02 17.12 8.15
C PRO A 45 1.48 17.25 8.59
N THR A 46 1.80 18.29 9.33
CA THR A 46 3.13 18.45 9.93
C THR A 46 3.49 17.25 10.81
N GLY A 47 4.69 16.70 10.62
CA GLY A 47 5.17 15.51 11.34
C GLY A 47 4.71 14.18 10.74
N ALA A 48 3.97 14.17 9.64
CA ALA A 48 3.75 12.95 8.86
C ALA A 48 4.94 12.68 7.93
N HIS A 49 5.14 11.41 7.60
CA HIS A 49 6.19 10.94 6.70
C HIS A 49 5.59 10.59 5.34
N TYR A 50 6.30 10.94 4.26
CA TYR A 50 5.83 10.67 2.91
C TYR A 50 6.90 9.93 2.11
N TYR A 51 6.52 8.82 1.47
CA TYR A 51 7.41 7.93 0.73
C TYR A 51 6.91 7.74 -0.69
N GLN A 52 7.76 8.03 -1.64
CA GLN A 52 7.51 7.74 -3.05
C GLN A 52 8.82 7.54 -3.81
N GLN A 53 8.76 6.86 -4.94
CA GLN A 53 9.88 6.64 -5.83
C GLN A 53 9.70 7.40 -7.14
N LEU A 54 10.00 8.71 -7.12
CA LEU A 54 9.73 9.59 -8.26
C LEU A 54 10.72 9.39 -9.41
N LEU A 55 12.01 9.20 -9.12
CA LEU A 55 13.07 9.30 -10.14
C LEU A 55 12.99 8.20 -11.20
N TYR A 56 12.83 6.96 -10.79
CA TYR A 56 12.71 5.82 -11.72
C TYR A 56 11.28 5.57 -12.17
N GLY A 57 10.29 6.10 -11.49
CA GLY A 57 8.88 5.86 -11.79
C GLY A 57 8.47 4.39 -11.72
N SER A 58 9.19 3.57 -10.93
CA SER A 58 8.88 2.15 -10.82
C SER A 58 7.53 1.94 -10.16
N ILE A 59 6.66 1.17 -10.81
CA ILE A 59 5.40 0.70 -10.23
C ILE A 59 5.63 -0.61 -9.47
N GLY A 60 4.76 -0.89 -8.48
CA GLY A 60 4.80 -2.15 -7.71
C GLY A 60 5.84 -2.19 -6.58
N TRP A 61 6.67 -1.17 -6.40
CA TRP A 61 7.65 -1.10 -5.31
C TRP A 61 7.00 -0.91 -3.94
N SER A 62 5.82 -0.31 -3.90
CA SER A 62 5.22 0.27 -2.70
C SER A 62 4.73 -0.75 -1.69
N VAL A 63 4.26 -1.92 -2.13
CA VAL A 63 3.78 -2.97 -1.21
C VAL A 63 4.94 -3.54 -0.39
N GLY A 64 6.09 -3.80 -1.04
CA GLY A 64 7.31 -4.18 -0.33
C GLY A 64 7.85 -3.07 0.56
N ALA A 65 7.78 -1.80 0.11
CA ALA A 65 8.18 -0.66 0.91
C ALA A 65 7.32 -0.50 2.17
N VAL A 66 6.00 -0.75 2.07
CA VAL A 66 5.10 -0.73 3.24
C VAL A 66 5.54 -1.69 4.32
N LEU A 67 6.01 -2.89 3.96
CA LEU A 67 6.56 -3.84 4.93
C LEU A 67 7.73 -3.24 5.71
N GLY A 68 8.68 -2.61 5.01
CA GLY A 68 9.80 -1.91 5.64
C GLY A 68 9.37 -0.74 6.53
N VAL A 69 8.43 0.08 6.04
CA VAL A 69 7.89 1.22 6.78
C VAL A 69 7.14 0.76 8.05
N LEU A 70 6.39 -0.35 7.98
CA LEU A 70 5.70 -0.92 9.14
C LEU A 70 6.67 -1.30 10.25
N TYR A 71 7.79 -1.94 9.91
CA TYR A 71 8.82 -2.24 10.90
C TYR A 71 9.49 -0.98 11.45
N GLY A 72 9.82 -0.02 10.58
CA GLY A 72 10.40 1.26 10.98
C GLY A 72 9.48 2.04 11.91
N ALA A 73 8.19 2.16 11.59
CA ALA A 73 7.20 2.87 12.39
C ALA A 73 7.01 2.27 13.79
N GLN A 74 7.13 0.95 13.95
CA GLN A 74 7.00 0.29 15.25
C GLN A 74 8.07 0.76 16.26
N VAL A 75 9.28 1.05 15.78
CA VAL A 75 10.41 1.44 16.63
C VAL A 75 10.56 2.95 16.76
N THR A 76 9.99 3.75 15.85
CA THR A 76 10.11 5.20 15.84
C THR A 76 8.96 5.89 16.57
N ASP A 77 7.85 6.08 15.91
CA ASP A 77 6.76 6.95 16.38
C ASP A 77 5.39 6.25 16.50
N LYS A 78 5.32 4.98 16.09
CA LYS A 78 4.10 4.16 16.10
C LYS A 78 2.95 4.79 15.28
N GLY A 79 3.27 5.55 14.23
CA GLY A 79 2.32 6.14 13.32
C GLY A 79 1.57 5.08 12.50
N ARG A 80 0.41 5.46 11.96
CA ARG A 80 -0.31 4.58 11.01
C ARG A 80 0.49 4.52 9.72
N VAL A 81 0.53 3.36 9.09
CA VAL A 81 1.10 3.19 7.75
C VAL A 81 -0.04 3.07 6.74
N ILE A 82 -0.02 3.94 5.75
CA ILE A 82 -1.10 4.09 4.77
C ILE A 82 -0.49 3.98 3.39
N LEU A 83 -1.01 3.05 2.59
CA LEU A 83 -0.61 2.83 1.21
C LEU A 83 -1.69 3.30 0.24
N PHE A 84 -1.29 4.06 -0.76
CA PHE A 84 -2.09 4.32 -1.95
C PHE A 84 -1.41 3.68 -3.16
N VAL A 85 -2.09 2.74 -3.81
CA VAL A 85 -1.55 1.94 -4.90
C VAL A 85 -2.59 1.76 -6.00
N GLY A 86 -2.18 1.90 -7.26
CA GLY A 86 -3.03 1.58 -8.41
C GLY A 86 -3.24 0.07 -8.56
N ASP A 87 -4.33 -0.30 -9.21
CA ASP A 87 -4.66 -1.70 -9.51
C ASP A 87 -3.54 -2.42 -10.27
N GLY A 88 -3.00 -1.81 -11.33
CA GLY A 88 -1.91 -2.39 -12.11
C GLY A 88 -0.60 -2.50 -11.33
N SER A 89 -0.27 -1.51 -10.51
CA SER A 89 0.91 -1.54 -9.64
C SER A 89 0.82 -2.63 -8.59
N LEU A 90 -0.37 -2.78 -7.97
CA LEU A 90 -0.61 -3.80 -6.96
C LEU A 90 -0.41 -5.21 -7.50
N MET A 91 -0.83 -5.47 -8.75
CA MET A 91 -0.68 -6.78 -9.39
C MET A 91 0.77 -7.26 -9.50
N LEU A 92 1.75 -6.36 -9.47
CA LEU A 92 3.17 -6.73 -9.58
C LEU A 92 3.71 -7.36 -8.30
N THR A 93 3.21 -6.95 -7.14
CA THR A 93 3.77 -7.32 -5.83
C THR A 93 2.72 -7.61 -4.76
N MET A 94 1.48 -7.91 -5.15
CA MET A 94 0.40 -8.15 -4.19
C MET A 94 0.66 -9.31 -3.23
N GLN A 95 1.55 -10.27 -3.60
CA GLN A 95 1.96 -11.37 -2.73
C GLN A 95 2.62 -10.89 -1.43
N GLU A 96 3.18 -9.68 -1.39
CA GLU A 96 3.75 -9.10 -0.17
C GLU A 96 2.67 -8.81 0.90
N ILE A 97 1.40 -8.71 0.51
CA ILE A 97 0.28 -8.61 1.45
C ILE A 97 0.21 -9.89 2.32
N ALA A 98 0.47 -11.06 1.75
CA ALA A 98 0.53 -12.29 2.52
C ALA A 98 1.66 -12.25 3.56
N THR A 99 2.82 -11.66 3.23
CA THR A 99 3.91 -11.43 4.17
C THR A 99 3.49 -10.48 5.29
N ILE A 100 2.86 -9.36 4.95
CA ILE A 100 2.34 -8.38 5.92
C ILE A 100 1.35 -9.05 6.89
N MET A 101 0.41 -9.85 6.36
CA MET A 101 -0.57 -10.60 7.16
C MET A 101 0.09 -11.65 8.05
N ARG A 102 1.08 -12.37 7.53
CA ARG A 102 1.84 -13.37 8.27
C ARG A 102 2.47 -12.81 9.54
N TYR A 103 3.01 -11.61 9.46
CA TYR A 103 3.63 -10.93 10.61
C TYR A 103 2.62 -10.15 11.46
N GLY A 104 1.33 -10.22 11.15
CA GLY A 104 0.26 -9.55 11.90
C GLY A 104 0.31 -8.02 11.82
N LEU A 105 0.98 -7.50 10.80
CA LEU A 105 1.07 -6.07 10.54
C LEU A 105 -0.24 -5.54 9.94
N LYS A 106 -0.58 -4.29 10.21
CA LYS A 106 -1.90 -3.74 9.89
C LYS A 106 -1.80 -2.37 9.20
N PRO A 107 -1.34 -2.31 7.95
CA PRO A 107 -1.42 -1.08 7.16
C PRO A 107 -2.86 -0.80 6.75
N ILE A 108 -3.13 0.45 6.39
CA ILE A 108 -4.34 0.85 5.68
C ILE A 108 -3.97 0.90 4.19
N ILE A 109 -4.64 0.12 3.36
CA ILE A 109 -4.34 0.06 1.92
C ILE A 109 -5.53 0.57 1.13
N PHE A 110 -5.31 1.61 0.33
CA PHE A 110 -6.26 2.12 -0.66
C PHE A 110 -5.82 1.66 -2.04
N VAL A 111 -6.64 0.83 -2.68
CA VAL A 111 -6.45 0.41 -4.06
C VAL A 111 -7.22 1.35 -4.97
N LEU A 112 -6.50 2.10 -5.81
CA LEU A 112 -7.09 2.95 -6.84
C LEU A 112 -7.40 2.07 -8.06
N ASN A 113 -8.58 1.46 -8.04
CA ASN A 113 -9.06 0.58 -9.10
C ASN A 113 -9.67 1.42 -10.22
N ASN A 114 -8.85 1.84 -11.15
CA ASN A 114 -9.22 2.68 -12.29
C ASN A 114 -9.07 1.97 -13.64
N ASP A 115 -9.12 0.63 -13.61
CA ASP A 115 -9.20 -0.23 -14.78
C ASP A 115 -7.92 -0.27 -15.63
N GLY A 116 -6.76 -0.21 -14.98
CA GLY A 116 -5.45 -0.37 -15.60
C GLY A 116 -4.54 0.85 -15.54
N TYR A 117 -3.64 0.95 -16.52
CA TYR A 117 -2.58 1.96 -16.50
C TYR A 117 -3.07 3.32 -17.01
N GLU A 118 -3.83 4.03 -16.19
CA GLU A 118 -4.49 5.29 -16.57
C GLU A 118 -3.50 6.41 -16.92
N ILE A 119 -2.35 6.46 -16.26
CA ILE A 119 -1.31 7.46 -16.57
C ILE A 119 -0.74 7.21 -17.97
N GLU A 120 -0.49 5.95 -18.33
CA GLU A 120 -0.04 5.58 -19.67
C GLU A 120 -1.08 5.91 -20.74
N ARG A 121 -2.36 5.74 -20.46
CA ARG A 121 -3.45 6.15 -21.37
C ARG A 121 -3.43 7.66 -21.63
N LYS A 122 -3.12 8.45 -20.60
CA LYS A 122 -3.02 9.92 -20.75
C LYS A 122 -1.78 10.36 -21.50
N ILE A 123 -0.69 9.62 -21.42
CA ILE A 123 0.58 9.94 -22.09
C ILE A 123 0.58 9.45 -23.55
N HIS A 124 0.18 8.20 -23.76
CA HIS A 124 0.35 7.50 -25.04
C HIS A 124 -0.97 7.22 -25.79
N GLY A 125 -2.10 7.72 -25.29
CA GLY A 125 -3.42 7.54 -25.86
C GLY A 125 -4.22 6.39 -25.23
N PRO A 126 -5.56 6.51 -25.23
CA PRO A 126 -6.45 5.61 -24.49
C PRO A 126 -6.54 4.20 -25.07
N ASP A 127 -6.30 4.05 -26.38
CA ASP A 127 -6.65 2.83 -27.12
C ASP A 127 -5.55 1.76 -27.15
N ARG A 128 -4.46 1.97 -26.42
CA ARG A 128 -3.37 1.01 -26.35
C ARG A 128 -3.72 -0.17 -25.47
N SER A 129 -3.83 -1.36 -26.07
CA SER A 129 -4.27 -2.59 -25.38
C SER A 129 -3.37 -3.01 -24.22
N TYR A 130 -2.09 -2.66 -24.23
CA TYR A 130 -1.16 -2.94 -23.14
C TYR A 130 -1.48 -2.19 -21.84
N ASN A 131 -2.34 -1.16 -21.90
CA ASN A 131 -2.82 -0.45 -20.72
C ASN A 131 -3.97 -1.16 -20.00
N ASN A 132 -4.54 -2.19 -20.63
CA ASN A 132 -5.61 -2.97 -20.07
C ASN A 132 -5.04 -4.11 -19.23
N ILE A 133 -5.55 -4.26 -18.03
CA ILE A 133 -5.18 -5.35 -17.12
C ILE A 133 -6.42 -6.20 -16.83
N PRO A 134 -6.25 -7.45 -16.36
CA PRO A 134 -7.37 -8.23 -15.86
C PRO A 134 -8.08 -7.52 -14.70
N ARG A 135 -9.40 -7.48 -14.76
CA ARG A 135 -10.21 -6.95 -13.66
C ARG A 135 -10.24 -7.96 -12.52
N LEU A 136 -9.72 -7.57 -11.38
CA LEU A 136 -9.75 -8.38 -10.18
C LEU A 136 -10.80 -7.86 -9.19
N ASP A 137 -11.42 -8.77 -8.46
CA ASP A 137 -12.24 -8.42 -7.31
C ASP A 137 -11.35 -8.29 -6.07
N TYR A 138 -10.90 -7.07 -5.81
CA TYR A 138 -10.03 -6.78 -4.67
C TYR A 138 -10.71 -6.97 -3.30
N SER A 139 -12.04 -7.11 -3.26
CA SER A 139 -12.76 -7.43 -2.02
C SER A 139 -12.41 -8.83 -1.50
N LEU A 140 -12.02 -9.74 -2.40
CA LEU A 140 -11.62 -11.12 -2.08
C LEU A 140 -10.12 -11.26 -1.78
N LEU A 141 -9.33 -10.19 -1.94
CA LEU A 141 -7.86 -10.27 -1.87
C LEU A 141 -7.37 -10.76 -0.50
N LEU A 142 -7.94 -10.27 0.57
CA LEU A 142 -7.52 -10.65 1.92
C LEU A 142 -7.91 -12.09 2.25
N ASP A 143 -9.06 -12.55 1.80
CA ASP A 143 -9.49 -13.94 1.98
C ASP A 143 -8.58 -14.89 1.19
N PHE A 144 -8.26 -14.54 -0.05
CA PHE A 144 -7.30 -15.30 -0.88
C PHE A 144 -5.91 -15.36 -0.26
N MET A 145 -5.43 -14.25 0.32
CA MET A 145 -4.11 -14.17 0.96
C MET A 145 -4.10 -14.72 2.39
N SER A 146 -5.27 -15.02 2.98
CA SER A 146 -5.34 -15.53 4.35
C SER A 146 -4.71 -16.92 4.44
N CYS A 147 -3.73 -17.06 5.33
CA CYS A 147 -3.19 -18.37 5.66
C CYS A 147 -4.16 -19.11 6.58
N THR A 148 -4.64 -20.28 6.15
CA THR A 148 -5.49 -21.16 6.96
C THR A 148 -4.75 -21.80 8.15
N ARG A 149 -3.41 -21.70 8.20
CA ARG A 149 -2.56 -22.12 9.32
C ARG A 149 -2.32 -20.97 10.27
N ASP A 150 -2.37 -21.25 11.57
CA ASP A 150 -1.92 -20.30 12.60
C ASP A 150 -0.38 -20.15 12.56
N VAL A 151 0.08 -19.42 11.58
CA VAL A 151 1.51 -19.15 11.35
C VAL A 151 2.14 -18.39 12.52
N ARG A 152 1.34 -17.72 13.36
CA ARG A 152 1.84 -17.07 14.58
C ARG A 152 2.31 -18.07 15.61
N ALA A 153 1.64 -19.22 15.72
CA ALA A 153 2.09 -20.32 16.57
C ALA A 153 3.41 -20.92 16.07
N ASP A 154 3.53 -21.09 14.74
CA ASP A 154 4.75 -21.63 14.12
C ASP A 154 5.96 -20.69 14.26
N ILE A 155 5.78 -19.37 14.10
CA ILE A 155 6.85 -18.38 14.28
C ILE A 155 7.30 -18.34 15.75
N ARG A 156 6.38 -18.28 16.71
CA ARG A 156 6.73 -18.27 18.14
C ARG A 156 7.46 -19.56 18.56
N SER A 157 7.05 -20.70 18.01
CA SER A 157 7.74 -21.98 18.26
C SER A 157 9.14 -21.99 17.70
N TYR A 158 9.34 -21.42 16.49
CA TYR A 158 10.65 -21.30 15.86
C TYR A 158 11.56 -20.35 16.65
N GLU A 159 11.11 -19.15 17.00
CA GLU A 159 11.87 -18.18 17.79
C GLU A 159 12.25 -18.74 19.16
N SER A 160 11.31 -19.40 19.86
CA SER A 160 11.59 -20.02 21.16
C SER A 160 12.59 -21.18 21.07
N SER A 161 12.59 -21.94 19.98
CA SER A 161 13.56 -23.04 19.76
C SER A 161 14.96 -22.53 19.48
N HIS A 162 15.10 -21.42 18.72
CA HIS A 162 16.41 -20.84 18.38
C HIS A 162 17.05 -20.14 19.57
N VAL A 163 16.27 -19.37 20.36
CA VAL A 163 16.76 -18.76 21.59
C VAL A 163 17.28 -19.80 22.60
N ARG A 164 16.60 -20.96 22.70
CA ARG A 164 17.06 -22.06 23.56
C ARG A 164 18.35 -22.73 23.04
N GLN A 165 18.52 -22.84 21.73
CA GLN A 165 19.75 -23.40 21.15
C GLN A 165 20.95 -22.46 21.31
N GLU A 166 20.79 -21.17 21.22
CA GLU A 166 21.86 -20.20 21.47
C GLU A 166 22.25 -20.16 22.95
N ALA A 167 21.27 -20.19 23.87
CA ALA A 167 21.52 -20.26 25.30
C ALA A 167 22.19 -21.56 25.77
N SER A 168 22.10 -22.64 25.01
CA SER A 168 22.77 -23.91 25.31
C SER A 168 24.19 -24.04 24.75
N ARG A 169 24.62 -23.05 23.94
CA ARG A 169 25.98 -22.99 23.34
C ARG A 169 26.90 -21.97 24.02
N SER A 170 26.34 -21.18 24.93
CA SER A 170 27.08 -20.26 25.82
C SER A 170 27.36 -20.93 27.18
#